data_0fbda1f7e344fc8ad57f1bbf6a0624f7
#
_entry.id   0fbda1f7e344fc8ad57f1bbf6a0624f7
#
_cell.length_a   1.000
_cell.length_b   1.000
_cell.length_c   1.000
_cell.angle_alpha   90.00
_cell.angle_beta   90.00
_cell.angle_gamma   90.00
#
_symmetry.space_group_name_H-M   'P 1'
#
loop_
_entity.id
_entity.type
_entity.pdbx_description
1 polymer ?
#
loop_
_entity_poly.entity_id
_entity_poly.type
_entity_poly.pdbx_seq_one_letter_code
_entity_poly.pdbx_strand_id
1 'polypeptide(L)' 'MAYDSVHKKTSATLLKFAEKINYKPDDTIKISRQDLANVAGISTETLIRSLSKLKKEEIIEIDGRNIKILDLEALKTVE' A
#
# COMPACT_ATOMS: atom_id res chain seq x y z
N MET A 1 18.17 5.15 -1.47
CA MET A 1 18.22 4.49 -2.79
C MET A 1 16.87 4.55 -3.44
N ALA A 2 16.81 4.53 -4.77
CA ALA A 2 15.56 4.66 -5.50
C ALA A 2 14.52 3.59 -5.13
N TYR A 3 14.98 2.40 -4.87
CA TYR A 3 14.11 1.28 -4.51
C TYR A 3 13.38 1.53 -3.19
N ASP A 4 14.11 2.00 -2.19
CA ASP A 4 13.52 2.28 -0.88
C ASP A 4 12.52 3.42 -0.97
N SER A 5 12.81 4.42 -1.79
CA SER A 5 11.92 5.55 -2.01
C SER A 5 10.59 5.11 -2.60
N VAL A 6 10.58 4.18 -3.56
CA VAL A 6 9.37 3.67 -4.18
C VAL A 6 8.53 2.91 -3.14
N HIS A 7 9.16 2.07 -2.35
CA HIS A 7 8.47 1.28 -1.34
C HIS A 7 7.84 2.18 -0.28
N LYS A 8 8.56 3.21 0.11
CA LYS A 8 8.07 4.21 1.05
C LYS A 8 6.90 5.00 0.48
N LYS A 9 6.95 5.37 -0.81
CA LYS A 9 5.84 6.05 -1.48
C LYS A 9 4.58 5.19 -1.49
N THR A 10 4.73 3.91 -1.75
CA THR A 10 3.60 2.98 -1.75
C THR A 10 2.96 2.91 -0.38
N SER A 11 3.75 2.73 0.67
CA SER A 11 3.21 2.65 2.03
C SER A 11 2.58 3.97 2.47
N ALA A 12 3.21 5.10 2.15
CA ALA A 12 2.66 6.42 2.47
C ALA A 12 1.32 6.65 1.79
N THR A 13 1.19 6.20 0.53
CA THR A 13 -0.07 6.33 -0.21
C THR A 13 -1.17 5.49 0.43
N LEU A 14 -0.86 4.25 0.81
CA LEU A 14 -1.82 3.40 1.51
C LEU A 14 -2.26 4.03 2.84
N LEU A 15 -1.34 4.62 3.57
CA LEU A 15 -1.66 5.30 4.82
C LEU A 15 -2.59 6.49 4.60
N LYS A 16 -2.39 7.26 3.54
CA LYS A 16 -3.28 8.37 3.19
C LYS A 16 -4.70 7.89 2.94
N PHE A 17 -4.85 6.80 2.19
CA PHE A 17 -6.17 6.24 1.96
C PHE A 17 -6.81 5.72 3.24
N ALA A 18 -6.02 5.10 4.10
CA ALA A 18 -6.51 4.61 5.38
C ALA A 18 -7.03 5.76 6.26
N GLU A 19 -6.29 6.86 6.31
CA GLU A 19 -6.72 8.04 7.07
C GLU A 19 -8.01 8.61 6.50
N LYS A 20 -8.11 8.68 5.18
CA LYS A 20 -9.26 9.30 4.51
C LYS A 20 -10.56 8.55 4.81
N ILE A 21 -10.50 7.23 4.94
CA ILE A 21 -11.68 6.41 5.22
C ILE A 21 -11.86 6.08 6.70
N ASN A 22 -11.06 6.68 7.58
CA ASN A 22 -11.03 6.35 9.01
C ASN A 22 -10.86 4.84 9.21
N TYR A 23 -9.78 4.31 8.67
CA TYR A 23 -9.51 2.88 8.61
C TYR A 23 -9.66 2.20 9.97
N LYS A 24 -10.42 1.11 9.98
CA LYS A 24 -10.59 0.24 11.14
C LYS A 24 -10.00 -1.13 10.82
N PRO A 25 -9.67 -1.96 11.83
CA PRO A 25 -9.01 -3.25 11.58
C PRO A 25 -9.67 -4.16 10.55
N ASP A 26 -10.99 -4.07 10.40
CA ASP A 26 -11.72 -4.91 9.45
C ASP A 26 -12.02 -4.24 8.11
N ASP A 27 -11.59 -2.99 7.94
CA ASP A 27 -11.83 -2.27 6.70
C ASP A 27 -10.87 -2.70 5.60
N THR A 28 -11.30 -2.51 4.34
CA THR A 28 -10.45 -2.71 3.19
C THR A 28 -10.41 -1.46 2.35
N ILE A 29 -9.29 -1.25 1.69
CA ILE A 29 -9.12 -0.16 0.73
C ILE A 29 -9.44 -0.71 -0.65
N LYS A 30 -10.49 -0.16 -1.28
CA LYS A 30 -10.88 -0.59 -2.62
C LYS A 30 -10.38 0.40 -3.65
N ILE A 31 -9.33 0.04 -4.36
CA ILE A 31 -8.73 0.91 -5.35
C ILE A 31 -8.01 0.06 -6.39
N SER A 32 -8.10 0.47 -7.66
CA SER A 32 -7.36 -0.22 -8.70
C SER A 32 -5.87 0.08 -8.56
N ARG A 33 -5.04 -0.84 -9.02
CA ARG A 33 -3.59 -0.65 -8.97
C ARG A 33 -3.15 0.55 -9.81
N GLN A 34 -3.82 0.79 -10.93
CA GLN A 34 -3.52 1.94 -11.77
C GLN A 34 -3.78 3.26 -11.04
N ASP A 35 -4.92 3.36 -10.38
CA ASP A 35 -5.26 4.56 -9.61
C ASP A 35 -4.28 4.77 -8.46
N LEU A 36 -3.96 3.69 -7.76
CA LEU A 36 -3.02 3.76 -6.65
C LEU A 36 -1.63 4.19 -7.11
N ALA A 37 -1.17 3.65 -8.25
CA ALA A 37 0.11 4.04 -8.84
C ALA A 37 0.12 5.51 -9.24
N ASN A 38 -0.98 6.00 -9.80
CA ASN A 38 -1.10 7.40 -10.17
C ASN A 38 -0.99 8.32 -8.96
N VAL A 39 -1.64 7.97 -7.86
CA VAL A 39 -1.57 8.75 -6.63
C VAL A 39 -0.17 8.69 -6.03
N ALA A 40 0.46 7.54 -6.07
CA ALA A 40 1.81 7.38 -5.54
C ALA A 40 2.88 8.01 -6.45
N GLY A 41 2.54 8.30 -7.70
CA GLY A 41 3.49 8.89 -8.65
C GLY A 41 4.51 7.89 -9.17
N ILE A 42 4.13 6.63 -9.30
CA ILE A 42 5.00 5.56 -9.80
C ILE A 42 4.25 4.75 -10.85
N SER A 43 4.99 3.92 -11.60
CA SER A 43 4.37 3.05 -12.60
C SER A 43 3.57 1.93 -11.93
N THR A 44 2.56 1.42 -12.64
CA THR A 44 1.74 0.32 -12.15
C THR A 44 2.61 -0.92 -11.87
N GLU A 45 3.55 -1.21 -12.74
CA GLU A 45 4.45 -2.34 -12.56
C GLU A 45 5.27 -2.22 -11.28
N THR A 46 5.82 -1.03 -11.04
CA THR A 46 6.59 -0.77 -9.83
C THR A 46 5.73 -0.89 -8.59
N LEU A 47 4.49 -0.38 -8.65
CA LEU A 47 3.54 -0.50 -7.56
C LEU A 47 3.25 -1.97 -7.24
N ILE A 48 3.01 -2.79 -8.25
CA ILE A 48 2.71 -4.21 -8.06
C ILE A 48 3.86 -4.91 -7.35
N ARG A 49 5.09 -4.60 -7.71
CA ARG A 49 6.26 -5.18 -7.04
C ARG A 49 6.33 -4.76 -5.58
N SER A 50 6.06 -3.49 -5.29
CA SER A 50 6.07 -2.99 -3.92
C SER A 50 4.95 -3.63 -3.09
N LEU A 51 3.75 -3.74 -3.65
CA LEU A 51 2.63 -4.39 -2.98
C LEU A 51 2.93 -5.86 -2.69
N SER A 52 3.55 -6.56 -3.64
CA SER A 52 3.93 -7.96 -3.46
C SER A 52 4.90 -8.12 -2.30
N LYS A 53 5.83 -7.20 -2.14
CA LYS A 53 6.77 -7.23 -1.03
C LYS A 53 6.06 -7.02 0.30
N LEU A 54 5.15 -6.05 0.36
CA LEU A 54 4.39 -5.80 1.58
C LEU A 54 3.51 -7.00 1.94
N LYS A 55 2.92 -7.65 0.94
CA LYS A 55 2.12 -8.85 1.14
C LYS A 55 2.97 -9.99 1.68
N LYS A 56 4.16 -10.18 1.13
CA LYS A 56 5.08 -11.22 1.55
C LYS A 56 5.53 -11.03 3.01
N GLU A 57 5.67 -9.78 3.42
CA GLU A 57 6.05 -9.46 4.79
C GLU A 57 4.85 -9.45 5.74
N GLU A 58 3.66 -9.81 5.25
CA GLU A 58 2.42 -9.87 6.03
C GLU A 58 2.02 -8.51 6.62
N ILE A 59 2.40 -7.44 5.94
CA ILE A 59 2.00 -6.08 6.32
C ILE A 59 0.63 -5.77 5.75
N ILE A 60 0.34 -6.29 4.55
CA ILE A 60 -0.96 -6.13 3.90
C ILE A 60 -1.44 -7.46 3.35
N GLU A 61 -2.74 -7.53 3.08
CA GLU A 61 -3.38 -8.64 2.38
C GLU A 61 -4.06 -8.08 1.15
N ILE A 62 -3.98 -8.81 0.04
CA ILE A 62 -4.56 -8.39 -1.23
C ILE A 62 -5.57 -9.43 -1.68
N ASP A 63 -6.80 -8.98 -1.98
CA ASP A 63 -7.85 -9.81 -2.53
C ASP A 63 -8.49 -9.05 -3.69
N GLY A 64 -8.00 -9.33 -4.91
CA GLY A 64 -8.44 -8.59 -6.09
C GLY A 64 -8.07 -7.11 -5.97
N ARG A 65 -9.08 -6.25 -5.92
CA ARG A 65 -8.91 -4.80 -5.75
C ARG A 65 -8.95 -4.36 -4.30
N ASN A 66 -9.18 -5.29 -3.38
CA ASN A 66 -9.27 -4.98 -1.98
C ASN A 66 -7.92 -5.15 -1.31
N ILE A 67 -7.49 -4.13 -0.60
CA ILE A 67 -6.25 -4.15 0.15
C ILE A 67 -6.57 -3.98 1.62
N LYS A 68 -6.17 -4.95 2.43
CA LYS A 68 -6.37 -4.90 3.87
C LYS A 68 -5.01 -4.70 4.54
N ILE A 69 -4.94 -3.76 5.46
CA ILE A 69 -3.72 -3.52 6.22
C ILE A 69 -3.71 -4.46 7.42
N LEU A 70 -2.77 -5.39 7.44
CA LEU A 70 -2.65 -6.37 8.52
C LEU A 70 -1.88 -5.82 9.72
N ASP A 71 -0.87 -4.99 9.44
CA ASP A 71 -0.03 -4.41 10.47
C ASP A 71 0.21 -2.93 10.16
N LEU A 72 -0.64 -2.09 10.73
CA LEU A 72 -0.58 -0.65 10.49
C LEU A 72 0.73 -0.04 10.98
N GLU A 73 1.23 -0.50 12.12
CA GLU A 73 2.48 0.00 12.66
C GLU A 73 3.67 -0.32 11.75
N ALA A 74 3.71 -1.54 11.22
CA ALA A 74 4.76 -1.92 10.27
C ALA A 74 4.67 -1.08 9.00
N LEU A 75 3.44 -0.79 8.53
CA LEU A 75 3.24 0.05 7.34
C LEU A 75 3.77 1.46 7.57
N LYS A 76 3.59 2.01 8.77
CA LYS A 76 4.09 3.34 9.12
C LYS A 76 5.61 3.40 9.18
N THR A 77 6.26 2.28 9.44
CA THR A 77 7.73 2.22 9.61
C THR A 77 8.46 1.70 8.38
N VAL A 78 7.77 1.52 7.26
CA VAL A 78 8.40 1.10 6.01
C VAL A 78 9.37 2.16 5.53
N GLU A 79 10.58 1.74 5.19
CA GLU A 79 11.63 2.62 4.68
C GLU A 79 11.93 2.37 3.21
#